data_bd0a3f58fe7dbffbbabc6fa76ba7d00a
#
_entry.id   bd0a3f58fe7dbffbbabc6fa76ba7d00a
#
_cell.length_a   1.000
_cell.length_b   1.000
_cell.length_c   1.000
_cell.angle_alpha   90.00
_cell.angle_beta   90.00
_cell.angle_gamma   90.00
#
_symmetry.space_group_name_H-M   'P 1'
#
loop_
_entity.id
_entity.type
_entity.pdbx_description
1 polymer ?
#
loop_
_entity_poly.entity_id
_entity_poly.type
_entity_poly.pdbx_seq_one_letter_code
_entity_poly.pdbx_strand_id
1 'polypeptide(L)'
;MQRRAFVGAVFAGLGTPRVAKPKSGDIPKRVLGRTGEKLTIIGEGGARFHLIPFDEGRAVVQRAYDLGINYFDMARSYGDGKAEDVYGAVIPAFRKDVFLTTKSGERTRKGAETELETSLRRLKTDYVDLWQMHGVNRMADVERVFAPGGAIEAFEAAKKAGKCRYIGYTNCRDPEVHVEMLKHAERFDTALMPLHVADTSFSDSPKMSFEKTALPAAIERGVGIFGIKVFGNAFLLRPFSVGDCLRYTLSLPITAAPLGFTTIGQLEDDVRIAQNFKPLSDEEKDALRARAGSGKFDTIRGPALEYWKTR
;
A
#
# COMPACT_ATOMS: atom_id res chain seq x y z
N MET A 1 56.80 -44.24 -12.41
CA MET A 1 56.26 -43.60 -11.21
C MET A 1 56.04 -42.12 -11.49
N GLN A 2 54.79 -41.72 -11.88
CA GLN A 2 54.46 -40.32 -12.17
C GLN A 2 53.74 -39.73 -10.96
N ARG A 3 54.29 -38.66 -10.38
CA ARG A 3 53.63 -37.89 -9.31
C ARG A 3 52.66 -36.90 -9.94
N ARG A 4 51.36 -37.03 -9.62
CA ARG A 4 50.32 -36.07 -9.95
C ARG A 4 50.40 -34.87 -8.98
N ALA A 5 50.59 -33.68 -9.53
CA ALA A 5 50.48 -32.42 -8.81
C ALA A 5 49.02 -32.05 -8.65
N PHE A 6 48.59 -31.78 -7.41
CA PHE A 6 47.25 -31.21 -7.08
C PHE A 6 47.34 -29.69 -7.22
N VAL A 7 46.63 -29.14 -8.19
CA VAL A 7 46.45 -27.69 -8.32
C VAL A 7 45.23 -27.30 -7.48
N GLY A 8 45.48 -26.68 -6.35
CA GLY A 8 44.41 -26.07 -5.54
C GLY A 8 43.90 -24.78 -6.18
N ALA A 9 42.65 -24.77 -6.58
CA ALA A 9 41.97 -23.56 -7.02
C ALA A 9 41.59 -22.69 -5.81
N VAL A 10 42.23 -21.54 -5.69
CA VAL A 10 41.84 -20.48 -4.74
C VAL A 10 40.59 -19.80 -5.28
N PHE A 11 39.45 -20.06 -4.66
CA PHE A 11 38.25 -19.27 -4.88
C PHE A 11 38.44 -17.90 -4.22
N ALA A 12 38.78 -16.91 -5.02
CA ALA A 12 38.70 -15.52 -4.62
C ALA A 12 37.19 -15.16 -4.47
N GLY A 13 36.76 -14.90 -3.24
CA GLY A 13 35.41 -14.44 -2.95
C GLY A 13 35.14 -13.12 -3.68
N LEU A 14 34.28 -13.16 -4.68
CA LEU A 14 33.70 -11.97 -5.27
C LEU A 14 32.79 -11.32 -4.22
N GLY A 15 33.32 -10.32 -3.52
CA GLY A 15 32.55 -9.46 -2.66
C GLY A 15 31.37 -8.88 -3.47
N THR A 16 30.14 -9.09 -3.01
CA THR A 16 28.96 -8.43 -3.57
C THR A 16 29.23 -6.93 -3.64
N PRO A 17 29.03 -6.28 -4.79
CA PRO A 17 29.24 -4.85 -4.89
C PRO A 17 28.26 -4.17 -3.90
N ARG A 18 28.80 -3.46 -2.93
CA ARG A 18 28.05 -2.60 -2.03
C ARG A 18 27.50 -1.46 -2.90
N VAL A 19 26.23 -1.56 -3.30
CA VAL A 19 25.55 -0.48 -4.03
C VAL A 19 25.59 0.75 -3.13
N ALA A 20 26.25 1.80 -3.58
CA ALA A 20 26.36 3.06 -2.86
C ALA A 20 24.95 3.60 -2.60
N LYS A 21 24.66 3.97 -1.34
CA LYS A 21 23.43 4.69 -1.00
C LYS A 21 23.32 5.94 -1.87
N PRO A 22 22.14 6.21 -2.47
CA PRO A 22 21.99 7.42 -3.28
C PRO A 22 22.26 8.66 -2.43
N LYS A 23 23.10 9.56 -2.92
CA LYS A 23 23.34 10.90 -2.37
C LYS A 23 22.19 11.81 -2.81
N SER A 24 21.01 11.63 -2.26
CA SER A 24 19.89 12.54 -2.40
C SER A 24 19.14 12.58 -1.07
N GLY A 25 18.43 13.66 -0.78
CA GLY A 25 17.79 13.88 0.52
C GLY A 25 16.91 12.70 0.97
N ASP A 26 16.66 12.62 2.25
CA ASP A 26 15.79 11.58 2.82
C ASP A 26 14.35 11.71 2.26
N ILE A 27 13.67 10.59 2.08
CA ILE A 27 12.25 10.61 1.75
C ILE A 27 11.50 11.27 2.93
N PRO A 28 10.69 12.33 2.69
CA PRO A 28 9.91 12.95 3.75
C PRO A 28 9.03 11.94 4.48
N LYS A 29 8.83 12.14 5.79
CA LYS A 29 7.96 11.30 6.61
C LYS A 29 6.80 12.11 7.17
N ARG A 30 5.65 11.45 7.34
CA ARG A 30 4.46 12.03 7.97
C ARG A 30 3.95 11.13 9.09
N VAL A 31 3.30 11.75 10.07
CA VAL A 31 2.69 11.01 11.18
C VAL A 31 1.44 10.27 10.69
N LEU A 32 1.27 9.03 11.10
CA LEU A 32 0.12 8.18 10.79
C LEU A 32 -1.02 8.47 11.79
N GLY A 33 -1.87 9.42 11.45
CA GLY A 33 -3.01 9.80 12.29
C GLY A 33 -2.62 9.95 13.76
N ARG A 34 -3.41 9.34 14.65
CA ARG A 34 -3.19 9.37 16.11
C ARG A 34 -2.21 8.32 16.63
N THR A 35 -1.60 7.49 15.76
CA THR A 35 -0.69 6.41 16.20
C THR A 35 0.67 6.91 16.66
N GLY A 36 1.11 8.09 16.20
CA GLY A 36 2.46 8.63 16.45
C GLY A 36 3.54 8.06 15.53
N GLU A 37 3.26 7.01 14.74
CA GLU A 37 4.21 6.42 13.80
C GLU A 37 4.56 7.40 12.67
N LYS A 38 5.83 7.43 12.29
CA LYS A 38 6.30 8.27 11.18
C LYS A 38 6.66 7.42 9.96
N LEU A 39 5.88 7.54 8.92
CA LEU A 39 6.04 6.77 7.68
C LEU A 39 6.55 7.66 6.55
N THR A 40 7.38 7.09 5.67
CA THR A 40 7.75 7.73 4.40
C THR A 40 6.48 8.01 3.59
N ILE A 41 6.44 9.18 2.91
CA ILE A 41 5.23 9.61 2.15
C ILE A 41 4.85 8.69 1.00
N ILE A 42 5.77 7.82 0.57
CA ILE A 42 5.51 6.68 -0.30
C ILE A 42 5.87 5.39 0.44
N GLY A 43 5.12 4.31 0.16
CA GLY A 43 5.39 2.96 0.63
C GLY A 43 5.61 2.02 -0.55
N GLU A 44 6.25 0.88 -0.28
CA GLU A 44 6.34 -0.22 -1.25
C GLU A 44 5.08 -1.09 -1.11
N GLY A 45 4.39 -1.37 -2.23
CA GLY A 45 3.13 -2.10 -2.30
C GLY A 45 3.22 -3.40 -3.12
N GLY A 46 3.08 -4.55 -2.48
CA GLY A 46 3.25 -5.87 -3.09
C GLY A 46 2.17 -6.33 -4.07
N ALA A 47 1.16 -5.50 -4.38
CA ALA A 47 0.04 -5.92 -5.22
C ALA A 47 0.43 -6.37 -6.65
N ARG A 48 1.65 -6.06 -7.11
CA ARG A 48 2.15 -6.39 -8.44
C ARG A 48 3.10 -7.59 -8.50
N PHE A 49 3.51 -8.14 -7.36
CA PHE A 49 4.50 -9.23 -7.33
C PHE A 49 4.04 -10.54 -7.96
N HIS A 50 2.75 -10.73 -8.18
CA HIS A 50 2.24 -11.85 -8.97
C HIS A 50 2.55 -11.73 -10.48
N LEU A 51 2.95 -10.55 -10.97
CA LEU A 51 3.24 -10.25 -12.38
C LEU A 51 4.71 -10.40 -12.74
N ILE A 52 5.59 -10.60 -11.75
CA ILE A 52 7.05 -10.67 -11.94
C ILE A 52 7.62 -11.94 -11.29
N PRO A 53 8.81 -12.39 -11.71
CA PRO A 53 9.52 -13.47 -11.06
C PRO A 53 9.76 -13.21 -9.56
N PHE A 54 9.79 -14.27 -8.76
CA PHE A 54 9.95 -14.19 -7.31
C PHE A 54 11.20 -13.42 -6.89
N ASP A 55 12.34 -13.69 -7.55
CA ASP A 55 13.61 -13.04 -7.22
C ASP A 55 13.66 -11.56 -7.62
N GLU A 56 12.95 -11.17 -8.67
CA GLU A 56 12.78 -9.76 -9.02
C GLU A 56 11.95 -9.03 -7.95
N GLY A 57 10.87 -9.65 -7.45
CA GLY A 57 10.09 -9.13 -6.34
C GLY A 57 10.94 -8.93 -5.08
N ARG A 58 11.77 -9.92 -4.73
CA ARG A 58 12.72 -9.81 -3.62
C ARG A 58 13.69 -8.65 -3.80
N ALA A 59 14.24 -8.49 -5.00
CA ALA A 59 15.16 -7.39 -5.31
C ALA A 59 14.48 -6.02 -5.16
N VAL A 60 13.22 -5.88 -5.57
CA VAL A 60 12.42 -4.64 -5.37
C VAL A 60 12.22 -4.36 -3.89
N VAL A 61 11.81 -5.34 -3.07
CA VAL A 61 11.62 -5.16 -1.62
C VAL A 61 12.91 -4.75 -0.93
N GLN A 62 14.02 -5.44 -1.22
CA GLN A 62 15.33 -5.11 -0.67
C GLN A 62 15.74 -3.69 -1.08
N ARG A 63 15.59 -3.35 -2.36
CA ARG A 63 15.94 -2.03 -2.87
C ARG A 63 15.10 -0.91 -2.25
N ALA A 64 13.81 -1.14 -2.01
CA ALA A 64 12.94 -0.18 -1.32
C ALA A 64 13.46 0.13 0.09
N TYR A 65 13.85 -0.91 0.85
CA TYR A 65 14.48 -0.72 2.16
C TYR A 65 15.80 0.04 2.06
N ASP A 66 16.68 -0.31 1.13
CA ASP A 66 17.99 0.33 0.93
C ASP A 66 17.85 1.82 0.56
N LEU A 67 16.75 2.20 -0.12
CA LEU A 67 16.41 3.58 -0.45
C LEU A 67 15.76 4.35 0.71
N GLY A 68 15.51 3.71 1.85
CA GLY A 68 14.99 4.34 3.06
C GLY A 68 13.45 4.33 3.17
N ILE A 69 12.73 3.60 2.32
CA ILE A 69 11.30 3.35 2.53
C ILE A 69 11.13 2.53 3.80
N ASN A 70 10.27 3.00 4.70
CA ASN A 70 9.94 2.30 5.94
C ASN A 70 8.50 1.79 6.02
N TYR A 71 7.70 1.92 4.95
CA TYR A 71 6.32 1.48 4.87
C TYR A 71 6.15 0.43 3.76
N PHE A 72 5.71 -0.78 4.14
CA PHE A 72 5.54 -1.93 3.26
C PHE A 72 4.10 -2.45 3.36
N ASP A 73 3.38 -2.44 2.23
CA ASP A 73 1.96 -2.75 2.16
C ASP A 73 1.66 -3.95 1.27
N MET A 74 1.00 -4.94 1.84
CA MET A 74 0.56 -6.12 1.09
C MET A 74 -0.82 -6.59 1.52
N ALA A 75 -1.26 -7.71 1.00
CA ALA A 75 -2.48 -8.41 1.40
C ALA A 75 -2.35 -9.91 1.17
N ARG A 76 -3.06 -10.70 1.99
CA ARG A 76 -3.19 -12.15 1.85
C ARG A 76 -3.64 -12.57 0.43
N SER A 77 -4.54 -11.79 -0.17
CA SER A 77 -5.09 -12.07 -1.50
C SER A 77 -4.18 -11.69 -2.67
N TYR A 78 -3.08 -10.98 -2.46
CA TYR A 78 -2.22 -10.54 -3.55
C TYR A 78 -1.43 -11.71 -4.15
N GLY A 79 -1.82 -12.10 -5.38
CA GLY A 79 -1.25 -13.24 -6.08
C GLY A 79 -1.41 -14.57 -5.33
N ASP A 80 -2.52 -14.74 -4.61
CA ASP A 80 -2.79 -15.89 -3.74
C ASP A 80 -1.69 -16.14 -2.70
N GLY A 81 -1.19 -15.05 -2.12
CA GLY A 81 -0.16 -15.05 -1.09
C GLY A 81 1.27 -14.96 -1.61
N LYS A 82 1.51 -14.95 -2.93
CA LYS A 82 2.87 -14.75 -3.48
C LYS A 82 3.53 -13.47 -2.98
N ALA A 83 2.75 -12.39 -2.81
CA ALA A 83 3.29 -11.16 -2.25
C ALA A 83 3.83 -11.38 -0.84
N GLU A 84 3.10 -12.04 0.05
CA GLU A 84 3.54 -12.33 1.41
C GLU A 84 4.79 -13.24 1.42
N ASP A 85 4.87 -14.21 0.50
CA ASP A 85 6.04 -15.09 0.38
C ASP A 85 7.30 -14.30 -0.05
N VAL A 86 7.16 -13.33 -0.98
CA VAL A 86 8.25 -12.42 -1.40
C VAL A 86 8.74 -11.60 -0.21
N TYR A 87 7.83 -10.97 0.53
CA TYR A 87 8.18 -10.19 1.72
C TYR A 87 8.80 -11.07 2.82
N GLY A 88 8.25 -12.25 3.07
CA GLY A 88 8.78 -13.20 4.04
C GLY A 88 10.15 -13.76 3.72
N ALA A 89 10.63 -13.57 2.48
CA ALA A 89 11.99 -13.91 2.08
C ALA A 89 13.00 -12.78 2.34
N VAL A 90 12.55 -11.56 2.60
CA VAL A 90 13.42 -10.37 2.69
C VAL A 90 13.25 -9.63 4.02
N ILE A 91 12.01 -9.31 4.40
CA ILE A 91 11.67 -8.47 5.57
C ILE A 91 12.23 -8.97 6.91
N PRO A 92 12.30 -10.28 7.21
CA PRO A 92 12.85 -10.74 8.49
C PRO A 92 14.23 -10.18 8.85
N ALA A 93 15.05 -9.88 7.83
CA ALA A 93 16.39 -9.32 8.03
C ALA A 93 16.38 -7.90 8.64
N PHE A 94 15.29 -7.13 8.45
CA PHE A 94 15.14 -5.76 8.93
C PHE A 94 13.71 -5.48 9.46
N ARG A 95 13.03 -6.50 9.96
CA ARG A 95 11.62 -6.43 10.42
C ARG A 95 11.36 -5.29 11.40
N LYS A 96 12.30 -4.97 12.27
CA LYS A 96 12.15 -3.94 13.32
C LYS A 96 12.28 -2.52 12.79
N ASP A 97 12.83 -2.35 11.60
CA ASP A 97 13.13 -1.05 11.00
C ASP A 97 11.98 -0.55 10.10
N VAL A 98 10.96 -1.40 9.88
CA VAL A 98 9.89 -1.13 8.92
C VAL A 98 8.51 -1.28 9.54
N PHE A 99 7.57 -0.52 9.00
CA PHE A 99 6.14 -0.62 9.26
C PHE A 99 5.51 -1.56 8.23
N LEU A 100 5.21 -2.78 8.67
CA LEU A 100 4.73 -3.87 7.84
C LEU A 100 3.22 -4.01 7.96
N THR A 101 2.52 -4.09 6.82
CA THR A 101 1.06 -4.25 6.83
C THR A 101 0.62 -5.46 6.02
N THR A 102 -0.47 -6.11 6.43
CA THR A 102 -1.20 -7.07 5.61
C THR A 102 -2.71 -6.90 5.77
N LYS A 103 -3.50 -7.64 5.01
CA LYS A 103 -4.95 -7.47 4.95
C LYS A 103 -5.65 -8.83 4.90
N SER A 104 -6.84 -8.90 5.53
CA SER A 104 -7.76 -10.04 5.45
C SER A 104 -9.04 -9.68 4.70
N GLY A 105 -9.44 -10.53 3.76
CA GLY A 105 -10.72 -10.43 3.04
C GLY A 105 -11.90 -11.01 3.79
N GLU A 106 -11.67 -11.70 4.88
CA GLU A 106 -12.69 -12.40 5.64
C GLU A 106 -13.60 -11.46 6.44
N ARG A 107 -14.87 -11.83 6.57
CA ARG A 107 -15.88 -11.07 7.33
C ARG A 107 -16.30 -11.77 8.61
N THR A 108 -15.86 -13.01 8.84
CA THR A 108 -16.10 -13.77 10.06
C THR A 108 -14.86 -13.76 10.93
N ARG A 109 -15.07 -13.85 12.25
CA ARG A 109 -13.97 -13.96 13.22
C ARG A 109 -13.03 -15.11 12.87
N LYS A 110 -13.58 -16.33 12.71
CA LYS A 110 -12.77 -17.53 12.44
C LYS A 110 -11.99 -17.44 11.14
N GLY A 111 -12.62 -16.92 10.07
CA GLY A 111 -11.95 -16.72 8.78
C GLY A 111 -10.79 -15.75 8.89
N ALA A 112 -11.01 -14.59 9.51
CA ALA A 112 -9.99 -13.57 9.72
C ALA A 112 -8.81 -14.09 10.58
N GLU A 113 -9.09 -14.79 11.69
CA GLU A 113 -8.05 -15.42 12.51
C GLU A 113 -7.19 -16.40 11.67
N THR A 114 -7.82 -17.24 10.84
CA THR A 114 -7.12 -18.20 10.00
C THR A 114 -6.25 -17.52 8.95
N GLU A 115 -6.74 -16.43 8.34
CA GLU A 115 -5.95 -15.65 7.37
C GLU A 115 -4.75 -14.96 8.04
N LEU A 116 -4.91 -14.39 9.23
CA LEU A 116 -3.80 -13.76 9.95
C LEU A 116 -2.69 -14.77 10.27
N GLU A 117 -3.03 -15.93 10.82
CA GLU A 117 -2.05 -16.98 11.13
C GLU A 117 -1.31 -17.44 9.86
N THR A 118 -2.01 -17.51 8.73
CA THR A 118 -1.40 -17.83 7.44
C THR A 118 -0.47 -16.75 6.96
N SER A 119 -0.87 -15.48 7.10
CA SER A 119 -0.06 -14.32 6.75
C SER A 119 1.22 -14.26 7.59
N LEU A 120 1.13 -14.42 8.91
CA LEU A 120 2.30 -14.41 9.80
C LEU A 120 3.31 -15.51 9.45
N ARG A 121 2.82 -16.72 9.15
CA ARG A 121 3.71 -17.83 8.69
C ARG A 121 4.42 -17.50 7.38
N ARG A 122 3.70 -16.94 6.37
CA ARG A 122 4.30 -16.56 5.07
C ARG A 122 5.29 -15.42 5.22
N LEU A 123 4.95 -14.43 6.02
CA LEU A 123 5.81 -13.28 6.32
C LEU A 123 6.99 -13.62 7.23
N LYS A 124 6.99 -14.81 7.84
CA LYS A 124 8.01 -15.28 8.78
C LYS A 124 8.25 -14.27 9.93
N THR A 125 7.17 -13.80 10.52
CA THR A 125 7.17 -12.84 11.62
C THR A 125 6.06 -13.17 12.60
N ASP A 126 6.22 -12.80 13.88
CA ASP A 126 5.23 -13.02 14.91
C ASP A 126 4.15 -11.92 14.95
N TYR A 127 4.40 -10.80 14.28
CA TYR A 127 3.46 -9.68 14.24
C TYR A 127 3.59 -8.85 12.96
N VAL A 128 2.50 -8.16 12.63
CA VAL A 128 2.50 -7.03 11.66
C VAL A 128 2.26 -5.73 12.41
N ASP A 129 2.67 -4.60 11.84
CA ASP A 129 2.38 -3.30 12.46
C ASP A 129 0.92 -2.94 12.26
N LEU A 130 0.39 -3.14 11.07
CA LEU A 130 -1.00 -2.84 10.76
C LEU A 130 -1.67 -4.03 10.08
N TRP A 131 -2.80 -4.45 10.64
CA TRP A 131 -3.68 -5.43 10.01
C TRP A 131 -4.98 -4.76 9.55
N GLN A 132 -5.36 -4.93 8.26
CA GLN A 132 -6.47 -4.20 7.65
C GLN A 132 -7.57 -5.14 7.16
N MET A 133 -8.84 -4.77 7.38
CA MET A 133 -9.99 -5.40 6.74
C MET A 133 -10.00 -5.01 5.26
N HIS A 134 -9.81 -5.98 4.38
CA HIS A 134 -9.63 -5.76 2.95
C HIS A 134 -10.95 -5.61 2.23
N GLY A 135 -11.14 -4.50 1.53
CA GLY A 135 -12.25 -4.32 0.60
C GLY A 135 -13.63 -4.33 1.26
N VAL A 136 -13.83 -3.59 2.36
CA VAL A 136 -15.17 -3.34 2.91
C VAL A 136 -15.88 -2.39 1.95
N ASN A 137 -16.50 -2.93 0.91
CA ASN A 137 -16.93 -2.16 -0.26
C ASN A 137 -18.44 -1.92 -0.32
N ARG A 138 -19.23 -2.56 0.57
CA ARG A 138 -20.69 -2.50 0.59
C ARG A 138 -21.21 -2.37 2.01
N MET A 139 -22.38 -1.79 2.21
CA MET A 139 -23.03 -1.71 3.53
C MET A 139 -23.20 -3.08 4.18
N ALA A 140 -23.56 -4.11 3.42
CA ALA A 140 -23.65 -5.48 3.91
C ALA A 140 -22.31 -6.03 4.43
N ASP A 141 -21.16 -5.55 3.92
CA ASP A 141 -19.85 -5.91 4.49
C ASP A 141 -19.67 -5.27 5.88
N VAL A 142 -20.12 -4.02 6.05
CA VAL A 142 -20.06 -3.32 7.34
C VAL A 142 -20.89 -4.07 8.38
N GLU A 143 -22.15 -4.39 8.04
CA GLU A 143 -23.04 -5.16 8.92
C GLU A 143 -22.40 -6.48 9.38
N ARG A 144 -21.81 -7.23 8.44
CA ARG A 144 -21.16 -8.52 8.74
C ARG A 144 -19.90 -8.36 9.60
N VAL A 145 -19.12 -7.31 9.38
CA VAL A 145 -17.91 -7.01 10.18
C VAL A 145 -18.26 -6.81 11.64
N PHE A 146 -19.36 -6.10 11.95
CA PHE A 146 -19.76 -5.76 13.31
C PHE A 146 -20.80 -6.72 13.95
N ALA A 147 -21.32 -7.70 13.19
CA ALA A 147 -22.21 -8.72 13.72
C ALA A 147 -21.51 -9.58 14.79
N PRO A 148 -22.25 -10.24 15.69
CA PRO A 148 -21.69 -11.27 16.58
C PRO A 148 -20.94 -12.34 15.78
N GLY A 149 -19.68 -12.62 16.16
CA GLY A 149 -18.79 -13.49 15.39
C GLY A 149 -18.23 -12.86 14.12
N GLY A 150 -18.39 -11.55 13.96
CA GLY A 150 -17.82 -10.77 12.84
C GLY A 150 -16.32 -10.58 12.94
N ALA A 151 -15.73 -10.16 11.82
CA ALA A 151 -14.28 -10.06 11.70
C ALA A 151 -13.65 -9.10 12.73
N ILE A 152 -14.36 -8.04 13.14
CA ILE A 152 -13.82 -7.06 14.10
C ILE A 152 -13.35 -7.71 15.41
N GLU A 153 -14.04 -8.77 15.89
CA GLU A 153 -13.64 -9.49 17.09
C GLU A 153 -12.25 -10.14 16.93
N ALA A 154 -11.92 -10.67 15.74
CA ALA A 154 -10.61 -11.22 15.45
C ALA A 154 -9.52 -10.14 15.44
N PHE A 155 -9.82 -8.99 14.84
CA PHE A 155 -8.89 -7.87 14.75
C PHE A 155 -8.53 -7.32 16.14
N GLU A 156 -9.52 -7.12 17.00
CA GLU A 156 -9.32 -6.68 18.38
C GLU A 156 -8.58 -7.72 19.23
N ALA A 157 -8.93 -9.00 19.07
CA ALA A 157 -8.23 -10.08 19.74
C ALA A 157 -6.76 -10.18 19.32
N ALA A 158 -6.46 -10.03 18.01
CA ALA A 158 -5.11 -10.02 17.48
C ALA A 158 -4.30 -8.82 18.01
N LYS A 159 -4.88 -7.63 18.07
CA LYS A 159 -4.25 -6.44 18.67
C LYS A 159 -3.94 -6.67 20.13
N LYS A 160 -4.88 -7.21 20.90
CA LYS A 160 -4.68 -7.55 22.34
C LYS A 160 -3.60 -8.62 22.55
N ALA A 161 -3.49 -9.58 21.61
CA ALA A 161 -2.48 -10.64 21.65
C ALA A 161 -1.10 -10.19 21.11
N GLY A 162 -0.95 -8.95 20.64
CA GLY A 162 0.29 -8.43 20.09
C GLY A 162 0.63 -8.95 18.68
N LYS A 163 -0.29 -9.62 17.99
CA LYS A 163 -0.12 -10.10 16.61
C LYS A 163 -0.24 -8.97 15.58
N CYS A 164 -0.86 -7.85 15.94
CA CYS A 164 -0.79 -6.59 15.24
C CYS A 164 -0.76 -5.44 16.24
N ARG A 165 -0.10 -4.32 15.87
CA ARG A 165 -0.05 -3.13 16.71
C ARG A 165 -1.26 -2.23 16.48
N TYR A 166 -1.67 -2.14 15.23
CA TYR A 166 -2.76 -1.29 14.75
C TYR A 166 -3.73 -2.09 13.89
N ILE A 167 -4.97 -1.62 13.82
CA ILE A 167 -6.00 -2.17 12.94
C ILE A 167 -6.60 -1.09 12.06
N GLY A 168 -6.95 -1.47 10.83
CA GLY A 168 -7.52 -0.56 9.86
C GLY A 168 -8.48 -1.25 8.90
N TYR A 169 -8.94 -0.51 7.92
CA TYR A 169 -9.78 -1.05 6.86
C TYR A 169 -9.49 -0.37 5.52
N THR A 170 -9.93 -1.03 4.45
CA THR A 170 -9.81 -0.52 3.09
C THR A 170 -11.14 -0.58 2.36
N ASN A 171 -11.41 0.41 1.54
CA ASN A 171 -12.52 0.42 0.60
C ASN A 171 -12.10 1.15 -0.68
N CYS A 172 -12.50 0.60 -1.83
CA CYS A 172 -12.12 1.14 -3.13
C CYS A 172 -13.32 1.49 -4.02
N ARG A 173 -14.56 1.31 -3.55
CA ARG A 173 -15.74 1.39 -4.41
C ARG A 173 -16.70 2.51 -4.05
N ASP A 174 -17.03 2.64 -2.77
CA ASP A 174 -18.08 3.57 -2.34
C ASP A 174 -17.60 4.39 -1.13
N PRO A 175 -17.41 5.71 -1.27
CA PRO A 175 -16.97 6.57 -0.18
C PRO A 175 -17.98 6.62 1.00
N GLU A 176 -19.28 6.38 0.77
CA GLU A 176 -20.27 6.33 1.85
C GLU A 176 -20.03 5.16 2.80
N VAL A 177 -19.52 4.05 2.29
CA VAL A 177 -19.12 2.91 3.14
C VAL A 177 -17.96 3.30 4.04
N HIS A 178 -17.04 4.18 3.60
CA HIS A 178 -16.02 4.75 4.48
C HIS A 178 -16.64 5.59 5.59
N VAL A 179 -17.63 6.43 5.26
CA VAL A 179 -18.36 7.24 6.25
C VAL A 179 -19.04 6.35 7.27
N GLU A 180 -19.66 5.26 6.82
CA GLU A 180 -20.29 4.29 7.73
C GLU A 180 -19.27 3.62 8.64
N MET A 181 -18.14 3.11 8.10
CA MET A 181 -17.06 2.52 8.89
C MET A 181 -16.50 3.52 9.92
N LEU A 182 -16.44 4.82 9.58
CA LEU A 182 -15.92 5.87 10.46
C LEU A 182 -16.88 6.23 11.61
N LYS A 183 -18.12 5.74 11.63
CA LYS A 183 -18.97 5.79 12.84
C LYS A 183 -18.39 4.96 13.99
N HIS A 184 -17.49 4.01 13.67
CA HIS A 184 -16.75 3.16 14.60
C HIS A 184 -15.25 3.52 14.62
N ALA A 185 -14.90 4.80 14.40
CA ALA A 185 -13.51 5.24 14.25
C ALA A 185 -12.63 4.99 15.48
N GLU A 186 -13.22 4.86 16.67
CA GLU A 186 -12.51 4.50 17.91
C GLU A 186 -11.89 3.10 17.85
N ARG A 187 -12.41 2.23 16.98
CA ARG A 187 -11.94 0.85 16.77
C ARG A 187 -10.86 0.73 15.68
N PHE A 188 -10.61 1.81 14.90
CA PHE A 188 -9.68 1.78 13.78
C PHE A 188 -8.60 2.84 13.91
N ASP A 189 -7.37 2.44 13.63
CA ASP A 189 -6.22 3.34 13.60
C ASP A 189 -6.02 3.97 12.20
N THR A 190 -6.45 3.26 11.12
CA THR A 190 -6.24 3.70 9.74
C THR A 190 -7.39 3.41 8.79
N ALA A 191 -7.47 4.22 7.72
CA ALA A 191 -8.33 4.02 6.55
C ALA A 191 -7.49 4.13 5.27
N LEU A 192 -7.70 3.21 4.33
CA LEU A 192 -7.01 3.19 3.04
C LEU A 192 -8.06 3.31 1.92
N MET A 193 -7.91 4.33 1.06
CA MET A 193 -8.90 4.70 0.06
C MET A 193 -8.29 5.18 -1.25
N PRO A 194 -8.99 5.09 -2.40
CA PRO A 194 -8.56 5.70 -3.65
C PRO A 194 -8.49 7.22 -3.54
N LEU A 195 -7.31 7.78 -3.82
CA LEU A 195 -7.09 9.22 -3.86
C LEU A 195 -6.15 9.54 -5.01
N HIS A 196 -6.70 10.09 -6.07
CA HIS A 196 -5.96 10.36 -7.31
C HIS A 196 -6.64 11.46 -8.12
N VAL A 197 -5.94 12.02 -9.08
CA VAL A 197 -6.34 13.19 -9.88
C VAL A 197 -7.70 13.04 -10.58
N ALA A 198 -8.14 11.82 -10.88
CA ALA A 198 -9.42 11.55 -11.53
C ALA A 198 -10.59 11.28 -10.57
N ASP A 199 -10.30 11.18 -9.26
CA ASP A 199 -11.24 11.02 -8.14
C ASP A 199 -12.42 10.05 -8.44
N THR A 200 -13.58 10.54 -8.84
CA THR A 200 -14.83 9.77 -9.03
C THR A 200 -14.76 8.63 -10.06
N SER A 201 -13.70 8.54 -10.85
CA SER A 201 -13.61 7.59 -11.96
C SER A 201 -13.54 6.11 -11.54
N PHE A 202 -13.30 5.84 -10.26
CA PHE A 202 -13.19 4.48 -9.69
C PHE A 202 -14.25 4.19 -8.63
N SER A 203 -15.25 5.04 -8.49
CA SER A 203 -16.40 4.82 -7.61
C SER A 203 -17.55 4.16 -8.38
N ASP A 204 -18.34 3.33 -7.72
CA ASP A 204 -19.59 2.80 -8.27
C ASP A 204 -20.64 3.91 -8.44
N SER A 205 -20.44 5.05 -7.75
CA SER A 205 -21.23 6.27 -7.91
C SER A 205 -20.36 7.39 -8.49
N PRO A 206 -20.51 7.75 -9.77
CA PRO A 206 -19.73 8.82 -10.39
C PRO A 206 -19.97 10.21 -9.77
N LYS A 207 -20.98 10.33 -8.90
CA LYS A 207 -21.30 11.57 -8.18
C LYS A 207 -20.62 11.67 -6.81
N MET A 208 -19.96 10.59 -6.35
CA MET A 208 -19.38 10.51 -5.01
C MET A 208 -17.86 10.45 -5.06
N SER A 209 -17.25 11.44 -4.45
CA SER A 209 -15.81 11.64 -4.41
C SER A 209 -15.23 11.11 -3.09
N PHE A 210 -14.22 10.26 -3.14
CA PHE A 210 -13.46 9.88 -1.95
C PHE A 210 -12.77 11.09 -1.34
N GLU A 211 -12.26 11.99 -2.17
CA GLU A 211 -11.58 13.20 -1.73
C GLU A 211 -12.51 14.19 -1.02
N LYS A 212 -13.78 14.29 -1.46
CA LYS A 212 -14.76 15.23 -0.89
C LYS A 212 -15.64 14.62 0.21
N THR A 213 -15.71 13.29 0.28
CA THR A 213 -16.61 12.57 1.21
C THR A 213 -15.85 11.82 2.29
N ALA A 214 -15.08 10.80 1.91
CA ALA A 214 -14.39 9.92 2.86
C ALA A 214 -13.16 10.57 3.51
N LEU A 215 -12.38 11.33 2.74
CA LEU A 215 -11.16 11.96 3.23
C LEU A 215 -11.43 12.97 4.36
N PRO A 216 -12.36 13.95 4.23
CA PRO A 216 -12.68 14.87 5.33
C PRO A 216 -13.19 14.16 6.57
N ALA A 217 -14.07 13.16 6.40
CA ALA A 217 -14.60 12.38 7.51
C ALA A 217 -13.50 11.61 8.27
N ALA A 218 -12.49 11.08 7.55
CA ALA A 218 -11.36 10.38 8.16
C ALA A 218 -10.43 11.35 8.92
N ILE A 219 -10.20 12.55 8.38
CA ILE A 219 -9.43 13.61 9.02
C ILE A 219 -10.09 14.04 10.35
N GLU A 220 -11.40 14.31 10.31
CA GLU A 220 -12.17 14.70 11.50
C GLU A 220 -12.06 13.67 12.64
N ARG A 221 -11.99 12.38 12.30
CA ARG A 221 -11.86 11.27 13.27
C ARG A 221 -10.40 10.99 13.67
N GLY A 222 -9.41 11.68 13.10
CA GLY A 222 -8.00 11.54 13.41
C GLY A 222 -7.39 10.17 13.05
N VAL A 223 -8.02 9.41 12.16
CA VAL A 223 -7.45 8.14 11.67
C VAL A 223 -6.32 8.41 10.67
N GLY A 224 -5.32 7.53 10.62
CA GLY A 224 -4.25 7.59 9.64
C GLY A 224 -4.78 7.26 8.24
N ILE A 225 -4.37 8.02 7.23
CA ILE A 225 -4.95 7.90 5.88
C ILE A 225 -3.87 7.47 4.90
N PHE A 226 -4.17 6.39 4.15
CA PHE A 226 -3.38 5.95 3.01
C PHE A 226 -4.12 6.19 1.70
N GLY A 227 -3.44 6.85 0.74
CA GLY A 227 -3.97 7.07 -0.61
C GLY A 227 -3.49 5.98 -1.56
N ILE A 228 -4.42 5.28 -2.22
CA ILE A 228 -4.10 4.27 -3.22
C ILE A 228 -4.65 4.62 -4.60
N LYS A 229 -4.34 3.79 -5.58
CA LYS A 229 -4.76 3.96 -6.97
C LYS A 229 -4.17 5.20 -7.63
N VAL A 230 -3.07 5.71 -7.12
CA VAL A 230 -2.37 6.93 -7.58
C VAL A 230 -2.28 7.00 -9.11
N PHE A 231 -1.93 5.90 -9.76
CA PHE A 231 -1.81 5.80 -11.22
C PHE A 231 -3.03 5.18 -11.90
N GLY A 232 -4.13 4.95 -11.17
CA GLY A 232 -5.34 4.34 -11.72
C GLY A 232 -5.08 3.03 -12.48
N ASN A 233 -4.24 2.14 -11.95
CA ASN A 233 -3.77 0.93 -12.63
C ASN A 233 -3.08 1.23 -13.98
N ALA A 234 -2.29 2.29 -14.05
CA ALA A 234 -1.61 2.84 -15.21
C ALA A 234 -2.53 3.56 -16.24
N PHE A 235 -3.85 3.54 -16.08
CA PHE A 235 -4.75 4.28 -16.98
C PHE A 235 -4.51 5.80 -16.92
N LEU A 236 -4.15 6.33 -15.75
CA LEU A 236 -3.86 7.75 -15.57
C LEU A 236 -2.55 8.19 -16.20
N LEU A 237 -1.63 7.28 -16.49
CA LEU A 237 -0.33 7.60 -17.09
C LEU A 237 -0.40 7.91 -18.60
N ARG A 238 -1.57 7.81 -19.21
CA ARG A 238 -1.78 8.26 -20.59
C ARG A 238 -1.96 9.78 -20.68
N PRO A 239 -2.88 10.40 -19.87
CA PRO A 239 -3.07 11.85 -19.86
C PRO A 239 -2.17 12.59 -18.87
N PHE A 240 -1.52 11.93 -17.91
CA PHE A 240 -0.71 12.53 -16.86
C PHE A 240 0.67 11.91 -16.78
N SER A 241 1.65 12.68 -16.34
CA SER A 241 2.95 12.13 -15.96
C SER A 241 2.88 11.40 -14.62
N VAL A 242 3.84 10.52 -14.34
CA VAL A 242 4.03 9.91 -13.02
C VAL A 242 4.13 11.00 -11.94
N GLY A 243 4.90 12.06 -12.21
CA GLY A 243 5.07 13.20 -11.32
C GLY A 243 3.76 13.93 -11.03
N ASP A 244 2.90 14.17 -12.03
CA ASP A 244 1.59 14.81 -11.84
C ASP A 244 0.72 13.97 -10.89
N CYS A 245 0.59 12.66 -11.18
CA CYS A 245 -0.24 11.75 -10.39
C CYS A 245 0.26 11.65 -8.93
N LEU A 246 1.57 11.46 -8.76
CA LEU A 246 2.17 11.26 -7.44
C LEU A 246 2.13 12.55 -6.62
N ARG A 247 2.54 13.69 -7.20
CA ARG A 247 2.47 14.98 -6.51
C ARG A 247 1.04 15.36 -6.14
N TYR A 248 0.06 15.08 -7.01
CA TYR A 248 -1.37 15.33 -6.69
C TYR A 248 -1.78 14.58 -5.42
N THR A 249 -1.62 13.25 -5.41
CA THR A 249 -2.03 12.43 -4.27
C THR A 249 -1.26 12.80 -2.99
N LEU A 250 0.05 13.02 -3.09
CA LEU A 250 0.87 13.41 -1.94
C LEU A 250 0.58 14.84 -1.45
N SER A 251 -0.07 15.70 -2.25
CA SER A 251 -0.52 17.04 -1.83
C SER A 251 -1.83 17.01 -1.05
N LEU A 252 -2.53 15.88 -1.02
CA LEU A 252 -3.68 15.68 -0.15
C LEU A 252 -3.22 15.43 1.30
N PRO A 253 -4.08 15.68 2.30
CA PRO A 253 -3.76 15.48 3.72
C PRO A 253 -3.75 13.99 4.11
N ILE A 254 -2.87 13.22 3.51
CA ILE A 254 -2.64 11.79 3.75
C ILE A 254 -1.29 11.55 4.40
N THR A 255 -1.13 10.40 5.05
CA THR A 255 0.16 9.97 5.60
C THR A 255 1.09 9.50 4.51
N ALA A 256 0.66 8.52 3.71
CA ALA A 256 1.47 7.91 2.67
C ALA A 256 0.63 7.31 1.53
N ALA A 257 1.29 7.07 0.41
CA ALA A 257 0.75 6.32 -0.72
C ALA A 257 1.59 5.05 -0.97
N PRO A 258 1.06 3.83 -0.73
CA PRO A 258 1.73 2.60 -1.15
C PRO A 258 1.64 2.43 -2.66
N LEU A 259 2.78 2.24 -3.31
CA LEU A 259 2.93 2.13 -4.76
C LEU A 259 3.40 0.72 -5.13
N GLY A 260 2.82 0.14 -6.18
CA GLY A 260 3.24 -1.17 -6.69
C GLY A 260 4.27 -1.04 -7.79
N PHE A 261 5.39 -1.74 -7.64
CA PHE A 261 6.50 -1.73 -8.60
C PHE A 261 6.67 -3.10 -9.26
N THR A 262 7.02 -3.10 -10.53
CA THR A 262 7.43 -4.30 -11.29
C THR A 262 8.91 -4.26 -11.68
N THR A 263 9.58 -3.13 -11.50
CA THR A 263 11.01 -2.98 -11.74
C THR A 263 11.65 -2.05 -10.71
N ILE A 264 12.96 -2.23 -10.48
CA ILE A 264 13.75 -1.34 -9.63
C ILE A 264 13.78 0.09 -10.20
N GLY A 265 13.80 0.24 -11.52
CA GLY A 265 13.80 1.57 -12.17
C GLY A 265 12.55 2.38 -11.81
N GLN A 266 11.35 1.76 -11.84
CA GLN A 266 10.11 2.42 -11.39
C GLN A 266 10.21 2.88 -9.94
N LEU A 267 10.70 2.02 -9.05
CA LEU A 267 10.89 2.33 -7.64
C LEU A 267 11.85 3.53 -7.45
N GLU A 268 13.00 3.51 -8.12
CA GLU A 268 13.99 4.58 -8.00
C GLU A 268 13.50 5.92 -8.55
N ASP A 269 12.72 5.91 -9.63
CA ASP A 269 12.11 7.11 -10.20
C ASP A 269 11.07 7.72 -9.25
N ASP A 270 10.18 6.90 -8.67
CA ASP A 270 9.16 7.37 -7.72
C ASP A 270 9.79 7.83 -6.40
N VAL A 271 10.84 7.16 -5.92
CA VAL A 271 11.63 7.63 -4.76
C VAL A 271 12.26 8.99 -5.04
N ARG A 272 12.80 9.21 -6.24
CA ARG A 272 13.40 10.51 -6.60
C ARG A 272 12.35 11.63 -6.61
N ILE A 273 11.12 11.35 -7.09
CA ILE A 273 10.00 12.29 -7.03
C ILE A 273 9.65 12.59 -5.58
N ALA A 274 9.55 11.57 -4.72
CA ALA A 274 9.21 11.73 -3.32
C ALA A 274 10.28 12.51 -2.52
N GLN A 275 11.56 12.26 -2.78
CA GLN A 275 12.68 13.00 -2.16
C GLN A 275 12.67 14.49 -2.49
N ASN A 276 12.21 14.84 -3.71
CA ASN A 276 12.10 16.23 -4.17
C ASN A 276 10.67 16.77 -4.08
N PHE A 277 9.80 16.11 -3.29
CA PHE A 277 8.40 16.46 -3.20
C PHE A 277 8.20 17.90 -2.71
N LYS A 278 7.41 18.65 -3.47
CA LYS A 278 6.84 19.94 -3.09
C LYS A 278 5.34 19.86 -3.28
N PRO A 279 4.54 20.22 -2.26
CA PRO A 279 3.08 20.23 -2.39
C PRO A 279 2.64 21.09 -3.57
N LEU A 280 1.59 20.67 -4.25
CA LEU A 280 0.89 21.49 -5.25
C LEU A 280 0.07 22.58 -4.55
N SER A 281 0.01 23.76 -5.15
CA SER A 281 -0.97 24.77 -4.76
C SER A 281 -2.39 24.31 -5.09
N ASP A 282 -3.40 25.03 -4.59
CA ASP A 282 -4.80 24.72 -4.91
C ASP A 282 -5.08 24.95 -6.40
N GLU A 283 -4.48 25.99 -7.00
CA GLU A 283 -4.59 26.28 -8.44
C GLU A 283 -3.95 25.17 -9.29
N GLU A 284 -2.78 24.65 -8.88
CA GLU A 284 -2.13 23.54 -9.56
C GLU A 284 -2.99 22.26 -9.50
N LYS A 285 -3.59 21.97 -8.33
CA LYS A 285 -4.51 20.82 -8.16
C LYS A 285 -5.76 21.00 -9.02
N ASP A 286 -6.34 22.19 -9.06
CA ASP A 286 -7.52 22.49 -9.87
C ASP A 286 -7.24 22.39 -11.36
N ALA A 287 -6.08 22.85 -11.83
CA ALA A 287 -5.66 22.67 -13.22
C ALA A 287 -5.54 21.17 -13.60
N LEU A 288 -4.99 20.33 -12.71
CA LEU A 288 -4.93 18.88 -12.93
C LEU A 288 -6.32 18.24 -12.94
N ARG A 289 -7.22 18.63 -12.02
CA ARG A 289 -8.63 18.18 -12.00
C ARG A 289 -9.39 18.58 -13.27
N ALA A 290 -9.23 19.83 -13.72
CA ALA A 290 -9.84 20.31 -14.95
C ALA A 290 -9.36 19.50 -16.16
N ARG A 291 -8.06 19.19 -16.23
CA ARG A 291 -7.50 18.32 -17.27
C ARG A 291 -8.09 16.90 -17.21
N ALA A 292 -8.33 16.35 -16.04
CA ALA A 292 -9.01 15.07 -15.85
C ALA A 292 -10.47 15.09 -16.31
N GLY A 293 -11.19 16.21 -16.10
CA GLY A 293 -12.60 16.40 -16.49
C GLY A 293 -12.84 16.80 -17.96
N SER A 294 -11.82 17.07 -18.75
CA SER A 294 -11.94 17.70 -20.09
C SER A 294 -12.37 16.76 -21.24
N GLY A 295 -12.96 15.60 -20.95
CA GLY A 295 -13.49 14.67 -21.97
C GLY A 295 -12.46 13.77 -22.66
N LYS A 296 -11.19 14.16 -22.74
CA LYS A 296 -10.12 13.29 -23.23
C LYS A 296 -9.87 12.07 -22.33
N PHE A 297 -10.35 12.16 -21.09
CA PHE A 297 -10.25 11.13 -20.08
C PHE A 297 -11.40 10.12 -20.13
N ASP A 298 -12.54 10.50 -20.72
CA ASP A 298 -13.75 9.64 -20.75
C ASP A 298 -13.53 8.34 -21.53
N THR A 299 -12.67 8.36 -22.55
CA THR A 299 -12.28 7.15 -23.30
C THR A 299 -11.49 6.13 -22.49
N ILE A 300 -10.87 6.57 -21.38
CA ILE A 300 -10.07 5.75 -20.47
C ILE A 300 -10.89 5.36 -19.25
N ARG A 301 -11.86 6.20 -18.87
CA ARG A 301 -12.71 6.05 -17.69
C ARG A 301 -13.50 4.75 -17.69
N GLY A 302 -14.14 4.41 -18.80
CA GLY A 302 -14.92 3.18 -18.95
C GLY A 302 -14.08 1.92 -18.71
N PRO A 303 -12.97 1.70 -19.41
CA PRO A 303 -12.09 0.54 -19.20
C PRO A 303 -11.51 0.47 -17.80
N ALA A 304 -11.13 1.60 -17.20
CA ALA A 304 -10.62 1.64 -15.83
C ALA A 304 -11.71 1.24 -14.82
N LEU A 305 -12.93 1.76 -14.97
CA LEU A 305 -14.05 1.45 -14.11
C LEU A 305 -14.45 -0.04 -14.22
N GLU A 306 -14.52 -0.57 -15.44
CA GLU A 306 -14.83 -2.00 -15.68
C GLU A 306 -13.76 -2.92 -15.05
N TYR A 307 -12.49 -2.59 -15.17
CA TYR A 307 -11.42 -3.35 -14.53
C TYR A 307 -11.61 -3.47 -13.01
N TRP A 308 -12.07 -2.40 -12.34
CA TRP A 308 -12.28 -2.38 -10.90
C TRP A 308 -13.61 -3.01 -10.45
N LYS A 309 -14.62 -3.03 -11.32
CA LYS A 309 -15.90 -3.69 -11.04
C LYS A 309 -15.82 -5.22 -11.10
N THR A 310 -14.93 -5.76 -11.91
CA THR A 310 -14.79 -7.20 -12.15
C THR A 310 -13.80 -7.91 -11.22
N ARG A 311 -13.16 -7.18 -10.32
CA ARG A 311 -12.22 -7.68 -9.31
C ARG A 311 -12.55 -7.16 -7.94
#